data_09f0ac59b213ebaa3d1bc6a87fc8dee4
#
_entry.id   09f0ac59b213ebaa3d1bc6a87fc8dee4
#
_cell.length_a   1.000
_cell.length_b   1.000
_cell.length_c   1.000
_cell.angle_alpha   90.00
_cell.angle_beta   90.00
_cell.angle_gamma   90.00
#
_symmetry.space_group_name_H-M   'P 1'
#
loop_
_entity.id
_entity.type
_entity.pdbx_description
1 polymer ?
#
loop_
_entity_poly.entity_id
_entity_poly.type
_entity_poly.pdbx_seq_one_letter_code
_entity_poly.pdbx_strand_id
1 'polypeptide(L)'
;MLTLKQLDKTFGAGTASAHHALCGIDLTLQDGEFVTVIGSNGAGKSTLFGAVSGSFFVDRGRIVLDGEDITYLPEHKRAKRIARIFQDPMRGTAPDLTLEENVALAYARAGGHLFAPALPRKKRAFFREQLARLDMGLEDRMKTRIGLLSGGQRQAVTLLMATINTPR
;
A
#
# COMPACT_ATOMS: atom_id res chain seq x y z
N MET A 1 -8.33 14.37 -3.18
CA MET A 1 -8.01 15.15 -1.95
C MET A 1 -8.13 14.27 -0.71
N LEU A 2 -7.13 14.26 0.20
CA LEU A 2 -7.17 13.55 1.49
C LEU A 2 -7.19 14.57 2.63
N THR A 3 -8.10 14.42 3.58
CA THR A 3 -8.19 15.29 4.77
C THR A 3 -8.20 14.45 6.04
N LEU A 4 -7.31 14.78 6.95
CA LEU A 4 -7.22 14.23 8.31
C LEU A 4 -7.67 15.33 9.28
N LYS A 5 -8.58 15.02 10.21
CA LYS A 5 -9.11 15.99 11.18
C LYS A 5 -8.99 15.43 12.58
N GLN A 6 -8.22 16.11 13.43
CA GLN A 6 -8.06 15.83 14.86
C GLN A 6 -7.81 14.34 15.15
N LEU A 7 -6.84 13.74 14.42
CA LEU A 7 -6.55 12.31 14.60
C LEU A 7 -5.79 12.05 15.89
N ASP A 8 -6.36 11.21 16.73
CA ASP A 8 -5.73 10.69 17.94
C ASP A 8 -5.56 9.17 17.86
N LYS A 9 -4.42 8.69 18.35
CA LYS A 9 -4.15 7.25 18.51
C LYS A 9 -3.26 6.98 19.69
N THR A 10 -3.74 6.14 20.61
CA THR A 10 -2.99 5.60 21.74
C THR A 10 -2.91 4.09 21.63
N PHE A 11 -1.71 3.54 21.66
CA PHE A 11 -1.50 2.09 21.78
C PHE A 11 -1.36 1.71 23.25
N GLY A 12 -1.85 0.52 23.61
CA GLY A 12 -1.79 0.02 24.99
C GLY A 12 -2.55 0.88 26.00
N ALA A 13 -3.64 1.54 25.60
CA ALA A 13 -4.45 2.34 26.53
C ALA A 13 -4.86 1.52 27.76
N GLY A 14 -4.71 2.12 28.96
CA GLY A 14 -5.00 1.45 30.24
C GLY A 14 -3.89 0.54 30.77
N THR A 15 -2.74 0.46 30.11
CA THR A 15 -1.55 -0.29 30.57
C THR A 15 -0.39 0.64 30.91
N ALA A 16 0.61 0.15 31.66
CA ALA A 16 1.83 0.91 31.95
C ALA A 16 2.65 1.25 30.70
N SER A 17 2.39 0.58 29.56
CA SER A 17 3.05 0.81 28.26
C SER A 17 2.20 1.66 27.32
N ALA A 18 1.22 2.41 27.81
CA ALA A 18 0.41 3.29 27.01
C ALA A 18 1.28 4.33 26.27
N HIS A 19 1.13 4.40 24.93
CA HIS A 19 1.88 5.32 24.09
C HIS A 19 0.94 6.12 23.19
N HIS A 20 0.93 7.43 23.37
CA HIS A 20 0.23 8.39 22.52
C HIS A 20 1.04 8.59 21.24
N ALA A 21 0.59 8.01 20.15
CA ALA A 21 1.31 8.00 18.88
C ALA A 21 0.84 9.07 17.89
N LEU A 22 -0.42 9.47 17.97
CA LEU A 22 -0.99 10.60 17.23
C LEU A 22 -1.77 11.46 18.22
N CYS A 23 -1.54 12.77 18.18
CA CYS A 23 -2.11 13.74 19.12
C CYS A 23 -2.73 14.90 18.33
N GLY A 24 -4.03 14.82 18.02
CA GLY A 24 -4.80 15.86 17.35
C GLY A 24 -4.23 16.25 15.98
N ILE A 25 -3.87 15.28 15.12
CA ILE A 25 -3.25 15.56 13.82
C ILE A 25 -4.29 16.07 12.83
N ASP A 26 -4.04 17.27 12.32
CA ASP A 26 -4.74 17.88 11.19
C ASP A 26 -3.81 17.94 9.97
N LEU A 27 -4.28 17.46 8.82
CA LEU A 27 -3.54 17.50 7.55
C LEU A 27 -4.53 17.48 6.39
N THR A 28 -4.28 18.31 5.39
CA THR A 28 -5.01 18.24 4.12
C THR A 28 -4.01 18.13 2.98
N LEU A 29 -4.20 17.13 2.12
CA LEU A 29 -3.45 16.92 0.88
C LEU A 29 -4.36 17.17 -0.30
N GLN A 30 -3.97 18.09 -1.17
CA GLN A 30 -4.67 18.36 -2.42
C GLN A 30 -4.29 17.33 -3.48
N ASP A 31 -5.09 17.24 -4.55
CA ASP A 31 -4.75 16.39 -5.68
C ASP A 31 -3.46 16.90 -6.35
N GLY A 32 -2.56 15.97 -6.66
CA GLY A 32 -1.25 16.28 -7.25
C GLY A 32 -0.18 16.78 -6.27
N GLU A 33 -0.50 16.94 -4.98
CA GLU A 33 0.51 17.30 -3.98
C GLU A 33 1.48 16.16 -3.68
N PHE A 34 2.74 16.52 -3.49
CA PHE A 34 3.79 15.66 -2.94
C PHE A 34 4.21 16.19 -1.57
N VAL A 35 3.97 15.41 -0.53
CA VAL A 35 4.25 15.81 0.86
C VAL A 35 5.22 14.85 1.51
N THR A 36 6.23 15.40 2.18
CA THR A 36 7.22 14.64 2.96
C THR A 36 6.95 14.81 4.45
N VAL A 37 6.84 13.69 5.17
CA VAL A 37 6.72 13.66 6.63
C VAL A 37 8.08 13.41 7.26
N ILE A 38 8.62 14.41 7.96
CA ILE A 38 9.94 14.37 8.60
C ILE A 38 9.77 14.29 10.12
N GLY A 39 10.68 13.62 10.80
CA GLY A 39 10.69 13.50 12.27
C GLY A 39 11.63 12.38 12.74
N SER A 40 11.95 12.36 14.02
CA SER A 40 12.76 11.33 14.67
C SER A 40 12.09 9.95 14.65
N ASN A 41 12.85 8.90 15.00
CA ASN A 41 12.27 7.59 15.25
C ASN A 41 11.30 7.67 16.44
N GLY A 42 10.13 7.07 16.32
CA GLY A 42 9.07 7.17 17.33
C GLY A 42 8.13 8.39 17.19
N ALA A 43 8.40 9.34 16.29
CA ALA A 43 7.56 10.55 16.11
C ALA A 43 6.17 10.28 15.49
N GLY A 44 5.72 9.04 15.38
CA GLY A 44 4.37 8.73 14.87
C GLY A 44 4.23 8.67 13.34
N LYS A 45 5.30 8.86 12.55
CA LYS A 45 5.23 8.83 11.06
C LYS A 45 4.59 7.56 10.52
N SER A 46 5.09 6.40 10.94
CA SER A 46 4.55 5.09 10.51
C SER A 46 3.13 4.86 11.03
N THR A 47 2.81 5.44 12.18
CA THR A 47 1.45 5.41 12.75
C THR A 47 0.50 6.24 11.89
N LEU A 48 0.91 7.43 11.45
CA LEU A 48 0.10 8.25 10.54
C LEU A 48 -0.21 7.51 9.23
N PHE A 49 0.82 6.92 8.59
CA PHE A 49 0.61 6.11 7.38
C PHE A 49 -0.26 4.88 7.62
N GLY A 50 -0.10 4.22 8.78
CA GLY A 50 -0.95 3.10 9.21
C GLY A 50 -2.41 3.52 9.40
N ALA A 51 -2.66 4.68 10.02
CA ALA A 51 -4.00 5.22 10.19
C ALA A 51 -4.67 5.52 8.84
N VAL A 52 -3.96 6.15 7.90
CA VAL A 52 -4.46 6.45 6.55
C VAL A 52 -4.74 5.17 5.77
N SER A 53 -3.84 4.20 5.80
CA SER A 53 -4.01 2.92 5.08
C SER A 53 -5.05 1.99 5.72
N GLY A 54 -5.46 2.23 6.98
CA GLY A 54 -6.43 1.40 7.69
C GLY A 54 -5.86 0.15 8.35
N SER A 55 -4.55 0.12 8.61
CA SER A 55 -3.90 -0.99 9.33
C SER A 55 -4.40 -1.11 10.79
N PHE A 56 -4.99 -0.06 11.32
CA PHE A 56 -5.73 0.02 12.57
C PHE A 56 -6.70 1.21 12.51
N PHE A 57 -7.66 1.28 13.42
CA PHE A 57 -8.57 2.42 13.55
C PHE A 57 -8.01 3.45 14.53
N VAL A 58 -8.25 4.72 14.23
CA VAL A 58 -7.95 5.83 15.15
C VAL A 58 -8.92 5.85 16.33
N ASP A 59 -8.51 6.43 17.45
CA ASP A 59 -9.35 6.51 18.65
C ASP A 59 -10.31 7.72 18.56
N ARG A 60 -9.84 8.81 17.90
CA ARG A 60 -10.64 10.01 17.61
C ARG A 60 -10.26 10.59 16.25
N GLY A 61 -11.11 11.49 15.77
CA GLY A 61 -10.90 12.22 14.53
C GLY A 61 -11.53 11.56 13.32
N ARG A 62 -11.24 12.11 12.15
CA ARG A 62 -11.79 11.65 10.87
C ARG A 62 -10.75 11.62 9.76
N ILE A 63 -10.90 10.64 8.87
CA ILE A 63 -10.10 10.49 7.65
C ILE A 63 -11.07 10.53 6.48
N VAL A 64 -10.96 11.56 5.64
CA VAL A 64 -11.83 11.78 4.49
C VAL A 64 -11.01 11.71 3.21
N LEU A 65 -11.39 10.86 2.27
CA LEU A 65 -10.76 10.72 0.96
C LEU A 65 -11.79 11.03 -0.13
N ASP A 66 -11.52 12.06 -0.94
CA ASP A 66 -12.41 12.54 -2.02
C ASP A 66 -13.86 12.78 -1.54
N GLY A 67 -14.02 13.36 -0.35
CA GLY A 67 -15.32 13.66 0.25
C GLY A 67 -15.99 12.48 0.97
N GLU A 68 -15.45 11.26 0.88
CA GLU A 68 -15.96 10.08 1.57
C GLU A 68 -15.22 9.86 2.90
N ASP A 69 -15.98 9.67 3.99
CA ASP A 69 -15.42 9.31 5.30
C ASP A 69 -14.98 7.84 5.28
N ILE A 70 -13.68 7.63 5.36
CA ILE A 70 -13.06 6.30 5.39
C ILE A 70 -12.53 5.90 6.77
N THR A 71 -12.84 6.65 7.82
CA THR A 71 -12.26 6.52 9.18
C THR A 71 -12.34 5.08 9.70
N TYR A 72 -13.46 4.41 9.51
CA TYR A 72 -13.69 3.03 9.95
C TYR A 72 -13.79 2.03 8.80
N LEU A 73 -13.37 2.45 7.59
CA LEU A 73 -13.29 1.55 6.46
C LEU A 73 -12.07 0.61 6.63
N PRO A 74 -12.23 -0.72 6.57
CA PRO A 74 -11.12 -1.65 6.77
C PRO A 74 -10.07 -1.57 5.65
N GLU A 75 -8.83 -1.96 5.96
CA GLU A 75 -7.66 -1.85 5.08
C GLU A 75 -7.91 -2.39 3.68
N HIS A 76 -8.52 -3.58 3.54
CA HIS A 76 -8.78 -4.20 2.23
C HIS A 76 -9.74 -3.39 1.33
N LYS A 77 -10.61 -2.57 1.92
CA LYS A 77 -11.48 -1.65 1.17
C LYS A 77 -10.72 -0.38 0.77
N ARG A 78 -9.90 0.18 1.69
CA ARG A 78 -9.05 1.35 1.38
C ARG A 78 -7.97 1.02 0.36
N ALA A 79 -7.44 -0.19 0.37
CA ALA A 79 -6.41 -0.66 -0.56
C ALA A 79 -6.84 -0.62 -2.04
N LYS A 80 -8.14 -0.49 -2.34
CA LYS A 80 -8.62 -0.25 -3.70
C LYS A 80 -8.31 1.15 -4.22
N ARG A 81 -8.09 2.12 -3.32
CA ARG A 81 -7.91 3.55 -3.63
C ARG A 81 -6.59 4.11 -3.12
N ILE A 82 -6.05 3.52 -2.04
CA ILE A 82 -4.79 3.95 -1.41
C ILE A 82 -3.76 2.85 -1.64
N ALA A 83 -2.69 3.18 -2.37
CA ALA A 83 -1.53 2.32 -2.47
C ALA A 83 -0.58 2.58 -1.30
N ARG A 84 0.07 1.53 -0.80
CA ARG A 84 1.10 1.62 0.23
C ARG A 84 2.34 0.86 -0.19
N ILE A 85 3.48 1.51 -0.06
CA ILE A 85 4.79 0.89 -0.23
C ILE A 85 5.42 0.76 1.15
N PHE A 86 5.96 -0.41 1.45
CA PHE A 86 6.64 -0.67 2.72
C PHE A 86 8.14 -0.43 2.57
N GLN A 87 8.79 -0.05 3.66
CA GLN A 87 10.24 0.10 3.71
C GLN A 87 10.95 -1.24 3.42
N ASP A 88 10.39 -2.35 3.92
CA ASP A 88 10.81 -3.70 3.58
C ASP A 88 9.98 -4.22 2.40
N PRO A 89 10.58 -4.46 1.22
CA PRO A 89 9.87 -4.96 0.04
C PRO A 89 9.23 -6.34 0.24
N MET A 90 9.71 -7.14 1.22
CA MET A 90 9.12 -8.45 1.53
C MET A 90 7.70 -8.32 2.07
N ARG A 91 7.40 -7.25 2.81
CA ARG A 91 6.06 -7.03 3.38
C ARG A 91 4.99 -6.69 2.34
N GLY A 92 5.40 -6.27 1.16
CA GLY A 92 4.50 -5.93 0.05
C GLY A 92 4.33 -7.06 -0.97
N THR A 93 4.97 -8.22 -0.76
CA THR A 93 5.01 -9.33 -1.72
C THR A 93 4.74 -10.68 -1.04
N ALA A 94 4.32 -11.67 -1.82
CA ALA A 94 4.24 -13.08 -1.42
C ALA A 94 5.49 -13.81 -1.97
N PRO A 95 6.54 -14.02 -1.16
CA PRO A 95 7.85 -14.46 -1.63
C PRO A 95 7.85 -15.84 -2.29
N ASP A 96 6.94 -16.72 -1.90
CA ASP A 96 6.80 -18.07 -2.44
C ASP A 96 6.04 -18.12 -3.77
N LEU A 97 5.31 -17.08 -4.10
CA LEU A 97 4.61 -16.95 -5.37
C LEU A 97 5.54 -16.41 -6.45
N THR A 98 5.21 -16.72 -7.70
CA THR A 98 5.91 -16.21 -8.88
C THR A 98 5.69 -14.71 -9.05
N LEU A 99 6.54 -14.10 -9.88
CA LEU A 99 6.42 -12.69 -10.24
C LEU A 99 5.05 -12.39 -10.89
N GLU A 100 4.60 -13.24 -11.85
CA GLU A 100 3.30 -13.05 -12.50
C GLU A 100 2.12 -13.17 -11.52
N GLU A 101 2.19 -14.07 -10.53
CA GLU A 101 1.15 -14.23 -9.50
C GLU A 101 1.07 -13.02 -8.57
N ASN A 102 2.23 -12.50 -8.14
CA ASN A 102 2.27 -11.30 -7.31
C ASN A 102 1.68 -10.08 -8.04
N VAL A 103 2.07 -9.87 -9.31
CA VAL A 103 1.54 -8.78 -10.14
C VAL A 103 0.03 -8.96 -10.38
N ALA A 104 -0.44 -10.22 -10.58
CA ALA A 104 -1.86 -10.52 -10.73
C ALA A 104 -2.66 -10.22 -9.47
N LEU A 105 -2.15 -10.55 -8.28
CA LEU A 105 -2.78 -10.22 -7.00
C LEU A 105 -2.89 -8.70 -6.82
N ALA A 106 -1.83 -7.96 -7.12
CA ALA A 106 -1.83 -6.50 -7.05
C ALA A 106 -2.86 -5.88 -8.02
N TYR A 107 -2.92 -6.41 -9.25
CA TYR A 107 -3.90 -5.97 -10.25
C TYR A 107 -5.35 -6.27 -9.83
N ALA A 108 -5.60 -7.44 -9.23
CA ALA A 108 -6.93 -7.85 -8.77
C ALA A 108 -7.46 -6.99 -7.59
N ARG A 109 -6.56 -6.34 -6.82
CA ARG A 109 -6.90 -5.50 -5.67
C ARG A 109 -7.92 -4.40 -6.00
N ALA A 110 -7.87 -3.81 -7.19
CA ALA A 110 -8.75 -2.70 -7.60
C ALA A 110 -10.13 -3.15 -8.11
N GLY A 111 -10.46 -4.42 -8.09
CA GLY A 111 -11.79 -4.92 -8.50
C GLY A 111 -11.78 -6.10 -9.47
N GLY A 112 -10.63 -6.74 -9.67
CA GLY A 112 -10.54 -7.98 -10.45
C GLY A 112 -11.14 -9.18 -9.70
N HIS A 113 -11.74 -10.12 -10.42
CA HIS A 113 -12.19 -11.38 -9.84
C HIS A 113 -10.98 -12.23 -9.44
N LEU A 114 -10.82 -12.47 -8.12
CA LEU A 114 -9.78 -13.33 -7.52
C LEU A 114 -9.88 -14.82 -7.92
N PHE A 115 -11.02 -15.25 -8.49
CA PHE A 115 -11.33 -16.65 -8.76
C PHE A 115 -11.26 -17.04 -10.25
N ALA A 116 -10.55 -16.29 -11.09
CA ALA A 116 -10.32 -16.74 -12.45
C ALA A 116 -9.27 -17.87 -12.43
N PRO A 117 -9.60 -19.10 -12.88
CA PRO A 117 -8.73 -20.28 -12.73
C PRO A 117 -7.44 -20.25 -13.54
N ALA A 118 -7.24 -19.29 -14.40
CA ALA A 118 -5.98 -19.05 -15.11
C ALA A 118 -5.86 -17.59 -15.50
N LEU A 119 -4.64 -17.09 -15.50
CA LEU A 119 -4.36 -15.73 -15.99
C LEU A 119 -4.64 -15.71 -17.51
N PRO A 120 -5.64 -14.95 -18.01
CA PRO A 120 -5.91 -14.88 -19.43
C PRO A 120 -4.67 -14.43 -20.22
N ARG A 121 -4.42 -14.99 -21.41
CA ARG A 121 -3.23 -14.63 -22.25
C ARG A 121 -3.09 -13.12 -22.42
N LYS A 122 -4.20 -12.38 -22.60
CA LYS A 122 -4.19 -10.91 -22.70
C LYS A 122 -3.66 -10.22 -21.43
N LYS A 123 -4.02 -10.70 -20.24
CA LYS A 123 -3.51 -10.15 -18.97
C LYS A 123 -2.02 -10.48 -18.78
N ARG A 124 -1.60 -11.68 -19.16
CA ARG A 124 -0.17 -12.05 -19.10
C ARG A 124 0.68 -11.17 -20.03
N ALA A 125 0.22 -10.86 -21.25
CA ALA A 125 0.88 -9.94 -22.15
C ALA A 125 0.98 -8.53 -21.54
N PHE A 126 -0.09 -8.02 -20.95
CA PHE A 126 -0.11 -6.75 -20.25
C PHE A 126 0.90 -6.73 -19.08
N PHE A 127 0.95 -7.77 -18.24
CA PHE A 127 1.92 -7.81 -17.13
C PHE A 127 3.36 -7.86 -17.62
N ARG A 128 3.61 -8.60 -18.71
CA ARG A 128 4.93 -8.63 -19.36
C ARG A 128 5.35 -7.24 -19.82
N GLU A 129 4.47 -6.51 -20.47
CA GLU A 129 4.71 -5.13 -20.90
C GLU A 129 5.00 -4.21 -19.70
N GLN A 130 4.21 -4.30 -18.60
CA GLN A 130 4.45 -3.50 -17.41
C GLN A 130 5.82 -3.82 -16.77
N LEU A 131 6.22 -5.08 -16.72
CA LEU A 131 7.52 -5.51 -16.22
C LEU A 131 8.67 -5.05 -17.09
N ALA A 132 8.51 -5.07 -18.43
CA ALA A 132 9.52 -4.57 -19.38
C ALA A 132 9.84 -3.08 -19.15
N ARG A 133 8.89 -2.29 -18.68
CA ARG A 133 9.08 -0.86 -18.35
C ARG A 133 10.08 -0.63 -17.21
N LEU A 134 10.37 -1.64 -16.41
CA LEU A 134 11.36 -1.56 -15.33
C LEU A 134 12.80 -1.68 -15.84
N ASP A 135 13.00 -2.12 -17.09
CA ASP A 135 14.31 -2.32 -17.73
C ASP A 135 15.28 -3.20 -16.89
N MET A 136 14.73 -4.30 -16.36
CA MET A 136 15.46 -5.23 -15.47
C MET A 136 15.43 -6.69 -15.94
N GLY A 137 14.94 -6.97 -17.17
CA GLY A 137 14.78 -8.33 -17.72
C GLY A 137 13.76 -9.19 -16.96
N LEU A 138 12.85 -8.57 -16.23
CA LEU A 138 11.85 -9.27 -15.42
C LEU A 138 10.70 -9.82 -16.26
N GLU A 139 10.45 -9.26 -17.41
CA GLU A 139 9.45 -9.70 -18.39
C GLU A 139 9.70 -11.13 -18.90
N ASP A 140 10.94 -11.58 -18.89
CA ASP A 140 11.33 -12.95 -19.29
C ASP A 140 11.40 -13.92 -18.09
N ARG A 141 11.27 -13.39 -16.87
CA ARG A 141 11.37 -14.14 -15.60
C ARG A 141 10.04 -14.21 -14.83
N MET A 142 8.91 -14.07 -15.51
CA MET A 142 7.59 -14.01 -14.89
C MET A 142 7.24 -15.23 -14.01
N LYS A 143 7.82 -16.40 -14.30
CA LYS A 143 7.64 -17.63 -13.50
C LYS A 143 8.64 -17.78 -12.35
N THR A 144 9.60 -16.87 -12.20
CA THR A 144 10.55 -16.88 -11.08
C THR A 144 9.82 -16.45 -9.81
N ARG A 145 10.05 -17.15 -8.68
CA ARG A 145 9.55 -16.73 -7.37
C ARG A 145 10.15 -15.39 -6.97
N ILE A 146 9.32 -14.49 -6.41
CA ILE A 146 9.80 -13.16 -6.00
C ILE A 146 10.90 -13.25 -4.95
N GLY A 147 10.84 -14.24 -4.05
CA GLY A 147 11.88 -14.48 -3.05
C GLY A 147 13.29 -14.65 -3.63
N LEU A 148 13.42 -15.08 -4.92
CA LEU A 148 14.69 -15.29 -5.61
C LEU A 148 15.21 -14.04 -6.35
N LEU A 149 14.46 -12.95 -6.36
CA LEU A 149 14.89 -11.69 -6.96
C LEU A 149 15.88 -10.95 -6.05
N SER A 150 16.75 -10.13 -6.65
CA SER A 150 17.59 -9.21 -5.89
C SER A 150 16.75 -8.17 -5.13
N GLY A 151 17.34 -7.54 -4.11
CA GLY A 151 16.64 -6.49 -3.33
C GLY A 151 16.12 -5.36 -4.21
N GLY A 152 16.95 -4.85 -5.15
CA GLY A 152 16.55 -3.80 -6.08
C GLY A 152 15.44 -4.22 -7.04
N GLN A 153 15.54 -5.43 -7.63
CA GLN A 153 14.47 -5.98 -8.47
C GLN A 153 13.16 -6.11 -7.72
N ARG A 154 13.19 -6.61 -6.49
CA ARG A 154 12.01 -6.75 -5.63
C ARG A 154 11.39 -5.39 -5.29
N GLN A 155 12.22 -4.39 -5.00
CA GLN A 155 11.73 -3.03 -4.74
C GLN A 155 11.05 -2.42 -5.97
N ALA A 156 11.64 -2.57 -7.17
CA ALA A 156 11.04 -2.11 -8.42
C ALA A 156 9.70 -2.80 -8.70
N VAL A 157 9.62 -4.12 -8.49
CA VAL A 157 8.35 -4.86 -8.61
C VAL A 157 7.31 -4.38 -7.60
N THR A 158 7.70 -4.13 -6.35
CA THR A 158 6.78 -3.60 -5.32
C THR A 158 6.23 -2.24 -5.73
N LEU A 159 7.05 -1.37 -6.29
CA LEU A 159 6.62 -0.08 -6.83
C LEU A 159 5.64 -0.25 -8.00
N LEU A 160 5.95 -1.13 -8.95
CA LEU A 160 5.04 -1.47 -10.05
C LEU A 160 3.69 -1.98 -9.52
N MET A 161 3.72 -2.91 -8.56
CA MET A 161 2.50 -3.45 -7.94
C MET A 161 1.66 -2.38 -7.23
N ALA A 162 2.29 -1.37 -6.65
CA ALA A 162 1.59 -0.25 -6.02
C ALA A 162 0.91 0.67 -7.05
N THR A 163 1.47 0.81 -8.26
CA THR A 163 1.05 1.75 -9.30
C THR A 163 0.31 1.12 -10.48
N ILE A 164 0.29 -0.20 -10.61
CA ILE A 164 -0.34 -0.93 -11.74
C ILE A 164 -1.84 -0.64 -11.88
N ASN A 165 -2.49 -0.34 -10.76
CA ASN A 165 -3.80 0.27 -10.72
C ASN A 165 -3.58 1.67 -10.15
N THR A 166 -3.78 2.69 -10.95
CA THR A 166 -3.55 4.08 -10.52
C THR A 166 -4.30 4.36 -9.21
N PRO A 167 -3.60 4.53 -8.08
CA PRO A 167 -4.24 4.93 -6.82
C PRO A 167 -4.80 6.36 -6.96
N ARG A 168 -5.74 6.69 -6.12
CA ARG A 168 -6.31 8.05 -6.05
C ARG A 168 -5.56 8.90 -5.05
#